data_91091ab248ceb4766499b1473601e161
#
_entry.id   91091ab248ceb4766499b1473601e161
#
_cell.length_a   1.000
_cell.length_b   1.000
_cell.length_c   1.000
_cell.angle_alpha   90.00
_cell.angle_beta   90.00
_cell.angle_gamma   90.00
#
_symmetry.space_group_name_H-M   'P 1'
#
loop_
_entity.id
_entity.type
_entity.pdbx_description
1 polymer ?
#
loop_
_entity_poly.entity_id
_entity_poly.type
_entity_poly.pdbx_seq_one_letter_code
_entity_poly.pdbx_strand_id
1 'polypeptide(L)'
;LEEVLRFTDPAEAAASLALRDGNPAALAFYADTRRLHPADAATITGQVLAAWAADRQLGLDAIMLAPTRDLVAQLNHHARELRLDGSAPTREIQLADGNVASLGDLVITRHNNRMLRSRGGDWVKNGDRWHVTNVHRDGSLTAQHLRTHKSVRLPADYVEAWTELGYATTIHTAQGVTADTCHAA
;
A
#
# COMPACT_ATOMS: atom_id res chain seq x y z
N LEU A 1 -17.85 -7.20 16.89
CA LEU A 1 -17.98 -7.71 15.52
C LEU A 1 -17.72 -9.22 15.56
N GLU A 2 -18.76 -10.01 15.51
CA GLU A 2 -18.70 -11.49 15.54
C GLU A 2 -18.50 -12.08 14.15
N GLU A 3 -18.64 -11.29 13.09
CA GLU A 3 -18.55 -11.74 11.71
C GLU A 3 -17.48 -10.96 10.94
N VAL A 4 -16.56 -11.70 10.30
CA VAL A 4 -15.48 -11.11 9.48
C VAL A 4 -15.83 -11.28 8.00
N LEU A 5 -16.31 -10.21 7.39
CA LEU A 5 -16.81 -10.20 6.00
C LEU A 5 -15.71 -10.04 4.93
N ARG A 6 -14.43 -9.93 5.33
CA ARG A 6 -13.33 -9.58 4.40
C ARG A 6 -12.54 -10.76 3.87
N PHE A 7 -12.68 -11.94 4.47
CA PHE A 7 -12.00 -13.15 4.02
C PHE A 7 -12.92 -13.99 3.15
N THR A 8 -12.40 -14.45 2.04
CA THR A 8 -13.11 -15.38 1.14
C THR A 8 -13.07 -16.81 1.70
N ASP A 9 -12.01 -17.14 2.45
CA ASP A 9 -11.83 -18.44 3.09
C ASP A 9 -12.40 -18.40 4.53
N PRO A 10 -13.42 -19.20 4.85
CA PRO A 10 -13.97 -19.28 6.20
C PRO A 10 -12.96 -19.75 7.27
N ALA A 11 -11.99 -20.59 6.89
CA ALA A 11 -10.94 -21.06 7.80
C ALA A 11 -10.00 -19.91 8.16
N GLU A 12 -9.66 -19.04 7.20
CA GLU A 12 -8.87 -17.83 7.45
C GLU A 12 -9.63 -16.84 8.34
N ALA A 13 -10.92 -16.64 8.09
CA ALA A 13 -11.77 -15.81 8.92
C ALA A 13 -11.75 -16.27 10.39
N ALA A 14 -11.90 -17.59 10.62
CA ALA A 14 -11.85 -18.19 11.96
C ALA A 14 -10.47 -18.02 12.61
N ALA A 15 -9.38 -18.27 11.86
CA ALA A 15 -8.01 -18.08 12.35
C ALA A 15 -7.73 -16.61 12.72
N SER A 16 -8.21 -15.66 11.91
CA SER A 16 -8.08 -14.23 12.19
C SER A 16 -8.79 -13.80 13.47
N LEU A 17 -9.99 -14.34 13.74
CA LEU A 17 -10.71 -14.09 14.99
C LEU A 17 -9.96 -14.70 16.18
N ALA A 18 -9.46 -15.93 16.04
CA ALA A 18 -8.69 -16.59 17.09
C ALA A 18 -7.39 -15.84 17.42
N LEU A 19 -6.68 -15.29 16.42
CA LEU A 19 -5.53 -14.41 16.66
C LEU A 19 -5.91 -13.15 17.44
N ARG A 20 -6.99 -12.50 17.06
CA ARG A 20 -7.51 -11.32 17.77
C ARG A 20 -7.78 -11.63 19.25
N ASP A 21 -8.30 -12.80 19.52
CA ASP A 21 -8.63 -13.25 20.88
C ASP A 21 -7.40 -13.79 21.63
N GLY A 22 -6.18 -13.70 21.03
CA GLY A 22 -4.93 -14.12 21.64
C GLY A 22 -4.72 -15.64 21.68
N ASN A 23 -5.45 -16.40 20.86
CA ASN A 23 -5.32 -17.86 20.82
C ASN A 23 -4.12 -18.27 19.93
N PRO A 24 -3.02 -18.82 20.51
CA PRO A 24 -1.83 -19.18 19.75
C PRO A 24 -2.07 -20.33 18.75
N ALA A 25 -3.11 -21.14 18.93
CA ALA A 25 -3.45 -22.22 17.99
C ALA A 25 -3.81 -21.67 16.59
N ALA A 26 -4.21 -20.41 16.49
CA ALA A 26 -4.46 -19.75 15.22
C ALA A 26 -3.20 -19.65 14.34
N LEU A 27 -2.01 -19.61 14.94
CA LEU A 27 -0.74 -19.58 14.19
C LEU A 27 -0.53 -20.86 13.37
N ALA A 28 -1.09 -21.99 13.79
CA ALA A 28 -1.01 -23.24 13.05
C ALA A 28 -1.63 -23.11 11.64
N PHE A 29 -2.77 -22.44 11.52
CA PHE A 29 -3.39 -22.19 10.22
C PHE A 29 -2.44 -21.46 9.26
N TYR A 30 -1.77 -20.39 9.74
CA TYR A 30 -0.86 -19.61 8.91
C TYR A 30 0.45 -20.35 8.60
N ALA A 31 0.92 -21.20 9.53
CA ALA A 31 2.07 -22.07 9.30
C ALA A 31 1.77 -23.16 8.26
N ASP A 32 0.64 -23.86 8.40
CA ASP A 32 0.21 -24.94 7.51
C ASP A 32 -0.07 -24.43 6.09
N THR A 33 -0.58 -23.20 5.97
CA THR A 33 -0.81 -22.53 4.69
C THR A 33 0.44 -21.82 4.14
N ARG A 34 1.61 -22.01 4.78
CA ARG A 34 2.90 -21.41 4.41
C ARG A 34 2.86 -19.87 4.33
N ARG A 35 2.13 -19.24 5.22
CA ARG A 35 2.03 -17.78 5.32
C ARG A 35 2.90 -17.20 6.44
N LEU A 36 3.55 -18.06 7.24
CA LEU A 36 4.56 -17.66 8.22
C LEU A 36 5.94 -18.01 7.68
N HIS A 37 6.78 -16.98 7.57
CA HIS A 37 8.15 -17.11 7.09
C HIS A 37 9.09 -16.58 8.18
N PRO A 38 9.56 -17.46 9.09
CA PRO A 38 10.51 -17.03 10.11
C PRO A 38 11.81 -16.59 9.45
N ALA A 39 12.25 -15.36 9.74
CA ALA A 39 13.47 -14.77 9.26
C ALA A 39 14.04 -13.82 10.32
N ASP A 40 15.34 -13.54 10.23
CA ASP A 40 15.94 -12.44 10.98
C ASP A 40 15.54 -11.07 10.40
N ALA A 41 15.74 -10.01 11.17
CA ALA A 41 15.37 -8.66 10.78
C ALA A 41 16.07 -8.17 9.50
N ALA A 42 17.24 -8.68 9.18
CA ALA A 42 17.97 -8.31 7.97
C ALA A 42 17.36 -8.96 6.72
N THR A 43 16.88 -10.19 6.85
CA THR A 43 16.35 -10.99 5.75
C THR A 43 14.89 -10.66 5.45
N ILE A 44 14.08 -10.28 6.47
CA ILE A 44 12.63 -10.13 6.35
C ILE A 44 12.24 -9.05 5.33
N THR A 45 12.96 -7.94 5.28
CA THR A 45 12.71 -6.85 4.33
C THR A 45 12.81 -7.34 2.89
N GLY A 46 13.86 -8.12 2.58
CA GLY A 46 14.05 -8.71 1.26
C GLY A 46 12.97 -9.72 0.90
N GLN A 47 12.55 -10.56 1.85
CA GLN A 47 11.49 -11.56 1.62
C GLN A 47 10.14 -10.89 1.36
N VAL A 48 9.75 -9.90 2.16
CA VAL A 48 8.52 -9.14 1.99
C VAL A 48 8.50 -8.43 0.62
N LEU A 49 9.61 -7.78 0.26
CA LEU A 49 9.74 -7.11 -1.02
C LEU A 49 9.63 -8.08 -2.21
N ALA A 50 10.29 -9.24 -2.13
CA ALA A 50 10.25 -10.26 -3.18
C ALA A 50 8.85 -10.85 -3.36
N ALA A 51 8.15 -11.18 -2.26
CA ALA A 51 6.79 -11.70 -2.29
C ALA A 51 5.81 -10.66 -2.86
N TRP A 52 5.92 -9.41 -2.42
CA TRP A 52 5.14 -8.30 -2.97
C TRP A 52 5.39 -8.11 -4.47
N ALA A 53 6.65 -8.14 -4.91
CA ALA A 53 7.00 -7.96 -6.32
C ALA A 53 6.43 -9.10 -7.19
N ALA A 54 6.46 -10.35 -6.70
CA ALA A 54 5.88 -11.50 -7.39
C ALA A 54 4.37 -11.33 -7.59
N ASP A 55 3.63 -10.92 -6.56
CA ASP A 55 2.18 -10.66 -6.67
C ASP A 55 1.88 -9.52 -7.63
N ARG A 56 2.68 -8.45 -7.62
CA ARG A 56 2.55 -7.34 -8.58
C ARG A 56 2.76 -7.79 -10.03
N GLN A 57 3.70 -8.71 -10.28
CA GLN A 57 3.92 -9.29 -11.61
C GLN A 57 2.72 -10.12 -12.09
N LEU A 58 1.97 -10.73 -11.17
CA LEU A 58 0.71 -11.43 -11.46
C LEU A 58 -0.49 -10.47 -11.65
N GLY A 59 -0.27 -9.14 -11.54
CA GLY A 59 -1.31 -8.13 -11.68
C GLY A 59 -2.16 -7.90 -10.44
N LEU A 60 -1.81 -8.51 -9.30
CA LEU A 60 -2.54 -8.34 -8.04
C LEU A 60 -2.29 -6.96 -7.42
N ASP A 61 -3.28 -6.42 -6.75
CA ASP A 61 -3.13 -5.26 -5.88
C ASP A 61 -2.52 -5.69 -4.54
N ALA A 62 -1.19 -5.70 -4.48
CA ALA A 62 -0.42 -6.10 -3.32
C ALA A 62 0.04 -4.89 -2.49
N ILE A 63 0.07 -5.04 -1.15
CA ILE A 63 0.58 -4.04 -0.21
C ILE A 63 1.55 -4.68 0.79
N MET A 64 2.59 -3.93 1.16
CA MET A 64 3.49 -4.30 2.24
C MET A 64 3.10 -3.61 3.54
N LEU A 65 3.18 -4.34 4.66
CA LEU A 65 2.93 -3.81 5.99
C LEU A 65 4.18 -3.94 6.86
N ALA A 66 4.44 -2.91 7.66
CA ALA A 66 5.56 -2.94 8.60
C ALA A 66 5.16 -2.35 9.96
N PRO A 67 5.82 -2.77 11.05
CA PRO A 67 5.51 -2.27 12.39
C PRO A 67 6.00 -0.83 12.62
N THR A 68 7.02 -0.36 11.89
CA THR A 68 7.64 0.94 12.08
C THR A 68 7.64 1.79 10.82
N ARG A 69 7.69 3.12 10.99
CA ARG A 69 7.79 4.06 9.87
C ARG A 69 9.12 3.94 9.13
N ASP A 70 10.21 3.65 9.83
CA ASP A 70 11.52 3.48 9.20
C ASP A 70 11.54 2.28 8.26
N LEU A 71 10.94 1.15 8.66
CA LEU A 71 10.83 -0.01 7.79
C LEU A 71 9.88 0.25 6.60
N VAL A 72 8.79 1.00 6.81
CA VAL A 72 7.92 1.46 5.72
C VAL A 72 8.71 2.31 4.71
N ALA A 73 9.53 3.24 5.18
CA ALA A 73 10.35 4.08 4.32
C ALA A 73 11.33 3.24 3.49
N GLN A 74 12.01 2.26 4.10
CA GLN A 74 12.91 1.33 3.41
C GLN A 74 12.16 0.50 2.35
N LEU A 75 11.02 -0.09 2.70
CA LEU A 75 10.22 -0.88 1.76
C LEU A 75 9.70 -0.03 0.59
N ASN A 76 9.22 1.18 0.85
CA ASN A 76 8.78 2.12 -0.18
C ASN A 76 9.94 2.50 -1.13
N HIS A 77 11.11 2.77 -0.57
CA HIS A 77 12.31 3.11 -1.35
C HIS A 77 12.71 1.96 -2.27
N HIS A 78 12.89 0.76 -1.73
CA HIS A 78 13.27 -0.41 -2.51
C HIS A 78 12.22 -0.80 -3.56
N ALA A 79 10.93 -0.73 -3.23
CA ALA A 79 9.86 -1.01 -4.19
C ALA A 79 9.87 -0.02 -5.36
N ARG A 80 10.16 1.26 -5.07
CA ARG A 80 10.32 2.29 -6.11
C ARG A 80 11.54 2.06 -6.96
N GLU A 81 12.69 1.68 -6.37
CA GLU A 81 13.90 1.32 -7.10
C GLU A 81 13.66 0.15 -8.06
N LEU A 82 12.98 -0.92 -7.60
CA LEU A 82 12.58 -2.04 -8.45
C LEU A 82 11.70 -1.60 -9.61
N ARG A 83 10.75 -0.70 -9.38
CA ARG A 83 9.89 -0.18 -10.45
C ARG A 83 10.67 0.65 -11.47
N LEU A 84 11.61 1.45 -11.01
CA LEU A 84 12.42 2.30 -11.90
C LEU A 84 13.40 1.48 -12.74
N ASP A 85 13.82 0.33 -12.26
CA ASP A 85 14.74 -0.58 -12.96
C ASP A 85 15.96 0.15 -13.56
N GLY A 86 16.56 1.03 -12.75
CA GLY A 86 17.69 1.87 -13.16
C GLY A 86 17.32 3.05 -14.09
N SER A 87 16.06 3.22 -14.45
CA SER A 87 15.60 4.33 -15.29
C SER A 87 15.42 5.61 -14.48
N ALA A 88 15.94 6.74 -14.98
CA ALA A 88 15.70 8.03 -14.37
C ALA A 88 14.33 8.59 -14.80
N PRO A 89 13.46 8.97 -13.86
CA PRO A 89 12.17 9.56 -14.20
C PRO A 89 12.32 10.97 -14.78
N THR A 90 11.50 11.31 -15.76
CA THR A 90 11.54 12.62 -16.43
C THR A 90 11.15 13.76 -15.47
N ARG A 91 10.30 13.47 -14.49
CA ARG A 91 9.83 14.45 -13.50
C ARG A 91 9.46 13.75 -12.20
N GLU A 92 9.84 14.39 -11.12
CA GLU A 92 9.53 13.97 -9.76
C GLU A 92 8.85 15.10 -9.00
N ILE A 93 8.11 14.74 -7.97
CA ILE A 93 7.46 15.68 -7.07
C ILE A 93 7.65 15.21 -5.62
N GLN A 94 7.87 16.18 -4.73
CA GLN A 94 8.01 15.95 -3.30
C GLN A 94 6.66 15.52 -2.70
N LEU A 95 6.71 14.53 -1.82
CA LEU A 95 5.57 14.01 -1.06
C LEU A 95 5.65 14.40 0.42
N ALA A 96 4.55 14.21 1.14
CA ALA A 96 4.41 14.55 2.56
C ALA A 96 5.38 13.80 3.49
N ASP A 97 5.78 12.59 3.12
CA ASP A 97 6.69 11.73 3.89
C ASP A 97 8.18 11.97 3.60
N GLY A 98 8.50 13.02 2.82
CA GLY A 98 9.87 13.32 2.40
C GLY A 98 10.37 12.49 1.21
N ASN A 99 9.59 11.55 0.71
CA ASN A 99 9.87 10.82 -0.51
C ASN A 99 9.51 11.66 -1.75
N VAL A 100 9.83 11.11 -2.92
CA VAL A 100 9.43 11.68 -4.22
C VAL A 100 8.60 10.66 -5.00
N ALA A 101 7.67 11.16 -5.82
CA ALA A 101 6.91 10.34 -6.75
C ALA A 101 7.10 10.79 -8.19
N SER A 102 6.99 9.86 -9.11
CA SER A 102 7.06 10.05 -10.56
C SER A 102 5.93 9.32 -11.27
N LEU A 103 5.84 9.49 -12.58
CA LEU A 103 4.92 8.69 -13.40
C LEU A 103 5.12 7.19 -13.13
N GLY A 104 4.03 6.48 -12.89
CA GLY A 104 4.02 5.05 -12.63
C GLY A 104 4.16 4.67 -11.16
N ASP A 105 4.44 5.60 -10.25
CA ASP A 105 4.50 5.30 -8.82
C ASP A 105 3.12 5.00 -8.23
N LEU A 106 3.10 4.22 -7.16
CA LEU A 106 1.94 4.07 -6.30
C LEU A 106 2.03 5.09 -5.17
N VAL A 107 0.93 5.81 -4.96
CA VAL A 107 0.79 6.75 -3.85
C VAL A 107 -0.45 6.44 -3.03
N ILE A 108 -0.44 6.87 -1.77
CA ILE A 108 -1.56 6.75 -0.84
C ILE A 108 -1.92 8.13 -0.29
N THR A 109 -3.21 8.44 -0.22
CA THR A 109 -3.71 9.69 0.34
C THR A 109 -3.99 9.53 1.83
N ARG A 110 -3.61 10.55 2.64
CA ARG A 110 -3.66 10.51 4.11
C ARG A 110 -4.68 11.47 4.71
N HIS A 111 -5.46 12.13 3.87
CA HIS A 111 -6.49 13.05 4.34
C HIS A 111 -7.76 12.95 3.51
N ASN A 112 -8.92 12.98 4.19
CA ASN A 112 -10.23 13.01 3.55
C ASN A 112 -10.47 14.38 2.91
N ASN A 113 -10.71 14.42 1.58
CA ASN A 113 -11.06 15.67 0.91
C ASN A 113 -12.27 15.50 -0.02
N ARG A 114 -13.42 15.96 0.45
CA ARG A 114 -14.69 15.85 -0.29
C ARG A 114 -14.77 16.80 -1.51
N MET A 115 -13.89 17.79 -1.58
CA MET A 115 -13.83 18.73 -2.72
C MET A 115 -13.02 18.14 -3.88
N LEU A 116 -12.06 17.25 -3.60
CA LEU A 116 -11.30 16.54 -4.62
C LEU A 116 -12.11 15.33 -5.11
N ARG A 117 -12.73 15.50 -6.29
CA ARG A 117 -13.59 14.47 -6.87
C ARG A 117 -12.92 13.79 -8.06
N SER A 118 -13.01 12.47 -8.09
CA SER A 118 -12.63 11.67 -9.25
C SER A 118 -13.63 11.88 -10.40
N ARG A 119 -13.21 11.57 -11.61
CA ARG A 119 -14.11 11.49 -12.76
C ARG A 119 -15.14 10.36 -12.53
N GLY A 120 -16.29 10.72 -12.02
CA GLY A 120 -17.35 9.76 -11.63
C GLY A 120 -17.94 10.04 -10.25
N GLY A 121 -17.56 11.19 -9.64
CA GLY A 121 -18.24 11.78 -8.51
C GLY A 121 -17.80 11.30 -7.12
N ASP A 122 -16.98 10.27 -7.01
CA ASP A 122 -16.40 9.86 -5.72
C ASP A 122 -15.30 10.83 -5.28
N TRP A 123 -15.07 10.96 -3.97
CA TRP A 123 -14.13 11.90 -3.39
C TRP A 123 -12.88 11.17 -2.84
N VAL A 124 -11.79 11.92 -2.62
CA VAL A 124 -10.52 11.38 -2.12
C VAL A 124 -10.61 11.09 -0.63
N LYS A 125 -10.31 9.85 -0.24
CA LYS A 125 -10.37 9.35 1.14
C LYS A 125 -8.98 9.07 1.69
N ASN A 126 -8.88 9.11 3.01
CA ASN A 126 -7.71 8.59 3.71
C ASN A 126 -7.59 7.07 3.47
N GLY A 127 -6.42 6.63 3.05
CA GLY A 127 -6.14 5.23 2.73
C GLY A 127 -6.43 4.84 1.28
N ASP A 128 -6.97 5.73 0.44
CA ASP A 128 -7.11 5.46 -0.99
C ASP A 128 -5.73 5.33 -1.64
N ARG A 129 -5.57 4.30 -2.47
CA ARG A 129 -4.33 4.01 -3.20
C ARG A 129 -4.51 4.32 -4.69
N TRP A 130 -3.49 4.95 -5.24
CA TRP A 130 -3.52 5.51 -6.58
C TRP A 130 -2.25 5.17 -7.36
N HIS A 131 -2.42 4.98 -8.67
CA HIS A 131 -1.33 4.90 -9.63
C HIS A 131 -1.12 6.27 -10.27
N VAL A 132 0.08 6.83 -10.20
CA VAL A 132 0.41 8.13 -10.79
C VAL A 132 0.45 8.01 -12.30
N THR A 133 -0.46 8.71 -12.98
CA THR A 133 -0.57 8.71 -14.44
C THR A 133 0.02 9.97 -15.08
N ASN A 134 0.23 11.04 -14.32
CA ASN A 134 0.95 12.21 -14.77
C ASN A 134 1.48 13.05 -13.60
N VAL A 135 2.65 13.66 -13.79
CA VAL A 135 3.26 14.65 -12.88
C VAL A 135 3.31 15.99 -13.61
N HIS A 136 2.60 16.99 -13.08
CA HIS A 136 2.49 18.31 -13.72
C HIS A 136 3.59 19.28 -13.25
N ARG A 137 3.85 20.31 -14.06
CA ARG A 137 4.86 21.35 -13.75
C ARG A 137 4.50 22.21 -12.55
N ASP A 138 3.20 22.33 -12.24
CA ASP A 138 2.67 23.10 -11.12
C ASP A 138 2.70 22.33 -9.79
N GLY A 139 3.32 21.16 -9.76
CA GLY A 139 3.40 20.34 -8.54
C GLY A 139 2.16 19.47 -8.29
N SER A 140 1.16 19.47 -9.17
CA SER A 140 0.01 18.60 -9.05
C SER A 140 0.27 17.22 -9.67
N LEU A 141 -0.48 16.20 -9.20
CA LEU A 141 -0.49 14.84 -9.75
C LEU A 141 -1.84 14.54 -10.40
N THR A 142 -1.83 13.86 -11.54
CA THR A 142 -3.00 13.07 -11.98
C THR A 142 -2.76 11.63 -11.59
N ALA A 143 -3.72 11.05 -10.89
CA ALA A 143 -3.61 9.68 -10.40
C ALA A 143 -4.89 8.91 -10.65
N GLN A 144 -4.77 7.59 -10.88
CA GLN A 144 -5.87 6.67 -11.10
C GLN A 144 -6.03 5.76 -9.89
N HIS A 145 -7.23 5.69 -9.35
CA HIS A 145 -7.54 4.82 -8.21
C HIS A 145 -7.37 3.35 -8.57
N LEU A 146 -6.64 2.58 -7.77
CA LEU A 146 -6.28 1.18 -8.09
C LEU A 146 -7.50 0.30 -8.35
N ARG A 147 -8.56 0.44 -7.57
CA ARG A 147 -9.75 -0.43 -7.65
C ARG A 147 -10.83 0.07 -8.59
N THR A 148 -11.10 1.38 -8.59
CA THR A 148 -12.21 1.95 -9.37
C THR A 148 -11.78 2.43 -10.75
N HIS A 149 -10.47 2.52 -11.01
CA HIS A 149 -9.84 3.05 -12.22
C HIS A 149 -10.25 4.49 -12.57
N LYS A 150 -10.90 5.18 -11.61
CA LYS A 150 -11.29 6.57 -11.76
C LYS A 150 -10.10 7.48 -11.51
N SER A 151 -9.95 8.51 -12.35
CA SER A 151 -8.85 9.46 -12.24
C SER A 151 -9.23 10.68 -11.40
N VAL A 152 -8.26 11.22 -10.69
CA VAL A 152 -8.35 12.47 -9.94
C VAL A 152 -7.11 13.31 -10.21
N ARG A 153 -7.24 14.63 -10.16
CA ARG A 153 -6.10 15.54 -10.05
C ARG A 153 -5.95 15.96 -8.60
N LEU A 154 -4.81 15.63 -8.01
CA LEU A 154 -4.41 16.05 -6.67
C LEU A 154 -3.61 17.35 -6.79
N PRO A 155 -4.07 18.47 -6.22
CA PRO A 155 -3.36 19.75 -6.24
C PRO A 155 -2.01 19.66 -5.51
N ALA A 156 -1.09 20.56 -5.82
CA ALA A 156 0.26 20.57 -5.27
C ALA A 156 0.30 20.62 -3.73
N ASP A 157 -0.50 21.51 -3.14
CA ASP A 157 -0.65 21.64 -1.69
C ASP A 157 -1.16 20.36 -1.01
N TYR A 158 -2.09 19.65 -1.66
CA TYR A 158 -2.57 18.37 -1.17
C TYR A 158 -1.50 17.27 -1.30
N VAL A 159 -0.75 17.26 -2.41
CA VAL A 159 0.32 16.28 -2.63
C VAL A 159 1.41 16.43 -1.58
N GLU A 160 1.88 17.65 -1.36
CA GLU A 160 2.95 17.96 -0.40
C GLU A 160 2.53 17.66 1.06
N ALA A 161 1.25 17.92 1.41
CA ALA A 161 0.78 17.79 2.79
C ALA A 161 0.23 16.40 3.14
N TRP A 162 -0.35 15.67 2.17
CA TRP A 162 -1.21 14.51 2.46
C TRP A 162 -1.02 13.31 1.53
N THR A 163 0.03 13.29 0.71
CA THR A 163 0.29 12.16 -0.18
C THR A 163 1.64 11.54 0.17
N GLU A 164 1.67 10.21 0.28
CA GLU A 164 2.87 9.42 0.58
C GLU A 164 3.05 8.34 -0.49
N LEU A 165 4.23 7.69 -0.56
CA LEU A 165 4.39 6.47 -1.35
C LEU A 165 3.45 5.37 -0.82
N GLY A 166 2.86 4.60 -1.73
CA GLY A 166 1.78 3.66 -1.44
C GLY A 166 2.13 2.18 -1.64
N TYR A 167 3.41 1.82 -1.70
CA TYR A 167 3.86 0.42 -1.79
C TYR A 167 3.81 -0.28 -0.43
N ALA A 168 4.18 0.45 0.62
CA ALA A 168 4.17 -0.01 2.00
C ALA A 168 3.47 1.00 2.91
N THR A 169 2.93 0.51 4.03
CA THR A 169 2.36 1.35 5.09
C THR A 169 2.52 0.68 6.45
N THR A 170 2.32 1.41 7.55
CA THR A 170 2.33 0.76 8.86
C THR A 170 1.08 -0.08 9.05
N ILE A 171 1.20 -1.16 9.82
CA ILE A 171 0.07 -2.04 10.20
C ILE A 171 -1.07 -1.20 10.77
N HIS A 172 -0.74 -0.20 11.60
CA HIS A 172 -1.73 0.67 12.24
C HIS A 172 -2.48 1.56 11.22
N THR A 173 -1.77 2.14 10.25
CA THR A 173 -2.37 3.02 9.23
C THR A 173 -3.01 2.28 8.07
N ALA A 174 -2.79 0.95 7.98
CA ALA A 174 -3.44 0.08 7.01
C ALA A 174 -4.92 -0.16 7.31
N GLN A 175 -5.41 0.25 8.48
CA GLN A 175 -6.81 0.09 8.83
C GLN A 175 -7.70 0.81 7.81
N GLY A 176 -8.56 0.04 7.11
CA GLY A 176 -9.42 0.54 6.04
C GLY A 176 -8.84 0.39 4.63
N VAL A 177 -7.56 0.08 4.48
CA VAL A 177 -6.96 -0.29 3.18
C VAL A 177 -7.53 -1.62 2.72
N THR A 178 -7.82 -1.73 1.43
CA THR A 178 -8.21 -2.99 0.77
C THR A 178 -7.18 -3.29 -0.31
N ALA A 179 -6.69 -4.51 -0.33
CA ALA A 179 -5.77 -5.06 -1.32
C ALA A 179 -6.10 -6.53 -1.57
N ASP A 180 -5.62 -7.10 -2.68
CA ASP A 180 -5.80 -8.53 -2.98
C ASP A 180 -4.89 -9.37 -2.09
N THR A 181 -3.64 -8.90 -1.87
CA THR A 181 -2.65 -9.56 -1.02
C THR A 181 -1.94 -8.58 -0.10
N CYS A 182 -1.43 -9.12 1.02
CA CYS A 182 -0.72 -8.35 2.03
C CYS A 182 0.49 -9.13 2.53
N HIS A 183 1.65 -8.49 2.51
CA HIS A 183 2.90 -9.03 3.04
C HIS A 183 3.35 -8.21 4.23
N ALA A 184 3.39 -8.83 5.42
CA ALA A 184 3.76 -8.15 6.65
C ALA A 184 5.16 -8.56 7.12
N ALA A 185 5.96 -7.56 7.52
CA ALA A 185 7.26 -7.74 8.16
C ALA A 185 7.14 -7.79 9.68
#